data_df86370f9667447bd86b3048bce26d71
#
_entry.id   df86370f9667447bd86b3048bce26d71
#
_cell.length_a   1.000
_cell.length_b   1.000
_cell.length_c   1.000
_cell.angle_alpha   90.00
_cell.angle_beta   90.00
_cell.angle_gamma   90.00
#
_symmetry.space_group_name_H-M   'P 1'
#
loop_
_entity.id
_entity.type
_entity.pdbx_description
1 polymer ?
#
loop_
_entity_poly.entity_id
_entity_poly.type
_entity_poly.pdbx_seq_one_letter_code
_entity_poly.pdbx_strand_id
1 'polypeptide(L)'
;MIMQLKAEKLEALAREFNLSKEALIEESLKVFLERKLREIKAEIFKIAGKYKVSSVEELEELYKRGEIEEKNSWQDLQKLDHLEFKRDELENLLKE
;
A
#
# COMPACT_ATOMS: atom_id res chain seq x y z
N MET A 1 10.75 -8.58 -21.73
CA MET A 1 11.66 -9.50 -21.14
C MET A 1 11.50 -9.59 -19.66
N ILE A 2 11.44 -10.76 -19.18
CA ILE A 2 11.21 -10.93 -17.79
C ILE A 2 12.46 -10.81 -17.01
N MET A 3 12.37 -10.04 -16.01
CA MET A 3 13.43 -9.89 -15.12
C MET A 3 13.54 -11.12 -14.29
N GLN A 4 14.56 -11.88 -14.51
CA GLN A 4 14.80 -13.03 -13.68
C GLN A 4 15.98 -12.75 -12.80
N LEU A 5 15.72 -12.75 -11.51
CA LEU A 5 16.80 -12.71 -10.56
C LEU A 5 17.32 -14.10 -10.46
N LYS A 6 18.40 -14.36 -11.13
CA LYS A 6 19.01 -15.66 -11.07
C LYS A 6 19.61 -15.88 -9.69
N ALA A 7 19.66 -17.13 -9.27
CA ALA A 7 20.20 -17.49 -7.97
C ALA A 7 21.63 -16.96 -7.81
N GLU A 8 22.43 -17.01 -8.88
CA GLU A 8 23.80 -16.52 -8.82
C GLU A 8 23.88 -15.05 -8.50
N LYS A 9 22.96 -14.24 -9.08
CA LYS A 9 22.93 -12.82 -8.84
C LYS A 9 22.55 -12.52 -7.40
N LEU A 10 21.58 -13.23 -6.88
CA LEU A 10 21.14 -13.09 -5.52
C LEU A 10 22.26 -13.45 -4.54
N GLU A 11 22.96 -14.54 -4.82
CA GLU A 11 24.09 -14.97 -4.00
C GLU A 11 25.24 -13.97 -4.04
N ALA A 12 25.50 -13.41 -5.21
CA ALA A 12 26.55 -12.42 -5.35
C ALA A 12 26.27 -11.17 -4.53
N LEU A 13 25.01 -10.71 -4.57
CA LEU A 13 24.61 -9.56 -3.79
C LEU A 13 24.71 -9.82 -2.29
N ALA A 14 24.27 -10.99 -1.87
CA ALA A 14 24.33 -11.35 -0.46
C ALA A 14 25.78 -11.35 0.03
N ARG A 15 26.67 -11.94 -0.76
CA ARG A 15 28.09 -11.97 -0.40
C ARG A 15 28.69 -10.58 -0.31
N GLU A 16 28.31 -9.71 -1.26
CA GLU A 16 28.82 -8.35 -1.30
C GLU A 16 28.54 -7.60 0.00
N PHE A 17 27.38 -7.85 0.59
CA PHE A 17 26.96 -7.16 1.80
C PHE A 17 27.00 -8.01 3.05
N ASN A 18 27.66 -9.16 2.98
CA ASN A 18 27.82 -10.08 4.10
C ASN A 18 26.50 -10.52 4.69
N LEU A 19 25.54 -10.83 3.83
CA LEU A 19 24.24 -11.32 4.24
C LEU A 19 24.02 -12.75 3.78
N SER A 20 23.18 -13.49 4.47
CA SER A 20 22.71 -14.74 3.93
C SER A 20 21.70 -14.44 2.84
N LYS A 21 21.46 -15.42 1.97
CA LYS A 21 20.48 -15.26 0.91
C LYS A 21 19.09 -15.02 1.53
N GLU A 22 18.78 -15.74 2.58
CA GLU A 22 17.50 -15.60 3.28
C GLU A 22 17.34 -14.20 3.87
N ALA A 23 18.39 -13.68 4.49
CA ALA A 23 18.34 -12.34 5.06
C ALA A 23 18.14 -11.28 3.99
N LEU A 24 18.79 -11.46 2.84
CA LEU A 24 18.63 -10.52 1.72
C LEU A 24 17.19 -10.54 1.22
N ILE A 25 16.61 -11.72 1.08
CA ILE A 25 15.23 -11.86 0.61
C ILE A 25 14.28 -11.20 1.61
N GLU A 26 14.44 -11.49 2.90
CA GLU A 26 13.57 -10.91 3.92
C GLU A 26 13.65 -9.40 3.94
N GLU A 27 14.84 -8.87 3.90
CA GLU A 27 15.04 -7.43 3.91
C GLU A 27 14.42 -6.79 2.67
N SER A 28 14.62 -7.41 1.52
CA SER A 28 14.06 -6.90 0.26
C SER A 28 12.55 -6.88 0.28
N LEU A 29 11.94 -7.93 0.80
CA LEU A 29 10.49 -7.99 0.90
C LEU A 29 9.95 -6.93 1.85
N LYS A 30 10.62 -6.76 2.99
CA LYS A 30 10.21 -5.76 3.96
C LYS A 30 10.26 -4.37 3.36
N VAL A 31 11.35 -4.04 2.69
CA VAL A 31 11.50 -2.72 2.05
C VAL A 31 10.44 -2.50 0.99
N PHE A 32 10.17 -3.53 0.19
CA PHE A 32 9.15 -3.44 -0.85
C PHE A 32 7.78 -3.17 -0.23
N LEU A 33 7.42 -3.94 0.79
CA LEU A 33 6.12 -3.79 1.45
C LEU A 33 5.98 -2.43 2.11
N GLU A 34 7.03 -1.96 2.77
CA GLU A 34 7.00 -0.65 3.40
C GLU A 34 6.82 0.47 2.38
N ARG A 35 7.48 0.35 1.23
CA ARG A 35 7.33 1.33 0.18
C ARG A 35 5.90 1.33 -0.37
N LYS A 36 5.36 0.15 -0.62
CA LYS A 36 3.99 0.03 -1.11
C LYS A 36 2.99 0.58 -0.11
N LEU A 37 3.23 0.31 1.16
CA LEU A 37 2.35 0.83 2.21
C LEU A 37 2.37 2.37 2.23
N ARG A 38 3.56 2.97 2.09
CA ARG A 38 3.65 4.42 2.04
C ARG A 38 2.89 4.99 0.85
N GLU A 39 2.99 4.34 -0.31
CA GLU A 39 2.28 4.78 -1.50
C GLU A 39 0.77 4.74 -1.30
N ILE A 40 0.31 3.66 -0.69
CA ILE A 40 -1.12 3.50 -0.43
C ILE A 40 -1.61 4.53 0.57
N LYS A 41 -0.87 4.76 1.64
CA LYS A 41 -1.23 5.76 2.64
C LYS A 41 -1.28 7.16 2.04
N ALA A 42 -0.37 7.46 1.11
CA ALA A 42 -0.37 8.75 0.44
C ALA A 42 -1.62 8.94 -0.41
N GLU A 43 -2.04 7.87 -1.10
CA GLU A 43 -3.26 7.92 -1.90
C GLU A 43 -4.50 8.07 -1.02
N ILE A 44 -4.52 7.37 0.11
CA ILE A 44 -5.61 7.50 1.07
C ILE A 44 -5.70 8.94 1.57
N PHE A 45 -4.57 9.49 1.96
CA PHE A 45 -4.50 10.85 2.46
C PHE A 45 -5.01 11.85 1.43
N LYS A 46 -4.66 11.63 0.17
CA LYS A 46 -5.07 12.50 -0.92
C LYS A 46 -6.59 12.50 -1.09
N ILE A 47 -7.19 11.31 -1.11
CA ILE A 47 -8.64 11.20 -1.28
C ILE A 47 -9.37 11.71 -0.04
N ALA A 48 -8.92 11.29 1.13
CA ALA A 48 -9.55 11.70 2.38
C ALA A 48 -9.46 13.22 2.55
N GLY A 49 -8.33 13.80 2.19
CA GLY A 49 -8.14 15.24 2.28
C GLY A 49 -9.07 16.03 1.38
N LYS A 50 -9.41 15.45 0.23
CA LYS A 50 -10.32 16.08 -0.72
C LYS A 50 -11.71 16.31 -0.09
N TYR A 51 -12.14 15.40 0.76
CA TYR A 51 -13.43 15.48 1.43
C TYR A 51 -13.34 15.86 2.89
N LYS A 52 -12.13 16.08 3.38
CA LYS A 52 -11.87 16.42 4.79
C LYS A 52 -12.42 15.37 5.74
N VAL A 53 -12.20 14.11 5.37
CA VAL A 53 -12.57 12.98 6.21
C VAL A 53 -11.31 12.20 6.58
N SER A 54 -11.43 11.29 7.53
CA SER A 54 -10.30 10.46 7.95
C SER A 54 -10.46 8.99 7.61
N SER A 55 -11.60 8.59 7.08
CA SER A 55 -11.84 7.20 6.75
C SER A 55 -12.92 7.06 5.69
N VAL A 56 -13.01 5.86 5.10
CA VAL A 56 -14.06 5.56 4.14
C VAL A 56 -15.43 5.63 4.81
N GLU A 57 -15.50 5.28 6.09
CA GLU A 57 -16.76 5.32 6.80
C GLU A 57 -17.30 6.74 6.93
N GLU A 58 -16.42 7.69 7.20
CA GLU A 58 -16.82 9.09 7.26
C GLU A 58 -17.26 9.59 5.89
N LEU A 59 -16.58 9.18 4.84
CA LEU A 59 -16.95 9.57 3.48
C LEU A 59 -18.32 8.99 3.13
N GLU A 60 -18.55 7.75 3.50
CA GLU A 60 -19.83 7.10 3.28
C GLU A 60 -20.96 7.82 3.99
N GLU A 61 -20.72 8.30 5.20
CA GLU A 61 -21.68 9.08 5.94
C GLU A 61 -22.05 10.38 5.20
N LEU A 62 -21.06 11.09 4.70
CA LEU A 62 -21.29 12.31 3.92
C LEU A 62 -22.11 12.01 2.67
N TYR A 63 -21.80 10.90 2.03
CA TYR A 63 -22.51 10.47 0.83
C TYR A 63 -23.98 10.18 1.15
N LYS A 64 -24.24 9.45 2.23
CA LYS A 64 -25.60 9.11 2.63
C LYS A 64 -26.41 10.31 3.04
N ARG A 65 -25.77 11.31 3.61
CA ARG A 65 -26.45 12.53 4.02
C ARG A 65 -26.61 13.53 2.88
N GLY A 66 -26.09 13.20 1.70
CA GLY A 66 -26.22 14.09 0.57
C GLY A 66 -25.36 15.34 0.67
N GLU A 67 -24.34 15.32 1.51
CA GLU A 67 -23.50 16.49 1.72
C GLU A 67 -22.36 16.61 0.69
N ILE A 68 -22.19 15.60 -0.14
CA ILE A 68 -21.21 15.65 -1.23
C ILE A 68 -21.89 15.22 -2.53
N GLU A 69 -21.33 15.68 -3.64
CA GLU A 69 -21.88 15.35 -4.96
C GLU A 69 -21.70 13.88 -5.27
N GLU A 70 -22.77 13.27 -5.72
CA GLU A 70 -22.80 11.86 -6.01
C GLU A 70 -21.89 11.48 -7.18
N LYS A 71 -21.81 12.35 -8.15
CA LYS A 71 -21.20 12.05 -9.44
C LYS A 71 -19.76 11.57 -9.35
N ASN A 72 -18.92 12.27 -8.61
CA ASN A 72 -17.50 11.90 -8.49
C ASN A 72 -17.17 11.21 -7.19
N SER A 73 -18.01 11.39 -6.18
CA SER A 73 -17.74 10.85 -4.86
C SER A 73 -17.89 9.34 -4.81
N TRP A 74 -18.74 8.77 -5.66
CA TRP A 74 -18.92 7.32 -5.68
C TRP A 74 -17.62 6.59 -6.04
N GLN A 75 -16.91 7.08 -7.06
CA GLN A 75 -15.66 6.47 -7.47
C GLN A 75 -14.59 6.62 -6.39
N ASP A 76 -14.54 7.81 -5.78
CA ASP A 76 -13.58 8.05 -4.71
C ASP A 76 -13.90 7.18 -3.49
N LEU A 77 -15.18 6.97 -3.21
CA LEU A 77 -15.59 6.11 -2.11
C LEU A 77 -15.11 4.68 -2.33
N GLN A 78 -15.33 4.14 -3.53
CA GLN A 78 -14.89 2.81 -3.85
C GLN A 78 -13.37 2.68 -3.82
N LYS A 79 -12.69 3.68 -4.33
CA LYS A 79 -11.24 3.67 -4.34
C LYS A 79 -10.67 3.74 -2.92
N LEU A 80 -11.24 4.59 -2.09
CA LEU A 80 -10.79 4.71 -0.71
C LEU A 80 -11.01 3.40 0.05
N ASP A 81 -12.16 2.78 -0.14
CA ASP A 81 -12.45 1.50 0.47
C ASP A 81 -11.41 0.45 0.09
N HIS A 82 -11.10 0.36 -1.20
CA HIS A 82 -10.11 -0.58 -1.69
C HIS A 82 -8.73 -0.29 -1.13
N LEU A 83 -8.35 0.98 -1.06
CA LEU A 83 -7.04 1.37 -0.54
C LEU A 83 -6.91 1.05 0.95
N GLU A 84 -7.97 1.26 1.72
CA GLU A 84 -7.94 0.93 3.13
C GLU A 84 -7.80 -0.59 3.35
N PHE A 85 -8.47 -1.36 2.53
CA PHE A 85 -8.34 -2.82 2.59
C PHE A 85 -6.90 -3.24 2.28
N LYS A 86 -6.32 -2.67 1.24
CA LYS A 86 -4.93 -2.97 0.87
C LYS A 86 -3.95 -2.54 1.94
N ARG A 87 -4.18 -1.37 2.54
CA ARG A 87 -3.34 -0.90 3.64
C ARG A 87 -3.33 -1.91 4.77
N ASP A 88 -4.51 -2.38 5.14
CA ASP A 88 -4.63 -3.32 6.25
C ASP A 88 -3.94 -4.65 5.94
N GLU A 89 -4.06 -5.12 4.70
CA GLU A 89 -3.38 -6.34 4.28
C GLU A 89 -1.86 -6.20 4.41
N LEU A 90 -1.33 -5.08 3.92
CA LEU A 90 0.12 -4.86 3.97
C LEU A 90 0.62 -4.70 5.40
N GLU A 91 -0.16 -4.01 6.23
CA GLU A 91 0.21 -3.87 7.64
C GLU A 91 0.25 -5.22 8.34
N ASN A 92 -0.69 -6.10 8.02
CA ASN A 92 -0.69 -7.44 8.59
C ASN A 92 0.51 -8.25 8.13
N LEU A 93 0.86 -8.16 6.85
CA LEU A 93 2.03 -8.86 6.34
C LEU A 93 3.32 -8.37 6.98
N LEU A 94 3.41 -7.07 7.27
CA LEU A 94 4.59 -6.51 7.90
C LEU A 94 4.73 -6.92 9.36
N LYS A 95 3.63 -7.27 10.01
CA LYS A 95 3.67 -7.72 11.40
C LYS A 95 4.19 -9.15 11.56
N GLU A 96 4.12 -9.92 10.51
CA GLU A 96 4.58 -11.34 10.58
C GLU A 96 6.12 -11.45 10.57
#